data_8eb8965c352b006123cf5347d7137db8
#
_entry.id   8eb8965c352b006123cf5347d7137db8
#
_cell.length_a   1.000
_cell.length_b   1.000
_cell.length_c   1.000
_cell.angle_alpha   90.00
_cell.angle_beta   90.00
_cell.angle_gamma   90.00
#
_symmetry.space_group_name_H-M   'P 1'
#
loop_
_entity.id
_entity.type
_entity.pdbx_description
1 polymer ?
#
loop_
_entity_poly.entity_id
_entity_poly.type
_entity_poly.pdbx_seq_one_letter_code
_entity_poly.pdbx_strand_id
1 'polypeptide(L)'
;MQDIMHLIKIHASSERVYGAITTADGIRQWWTRDAAIEQKVGAAGEFGFYGKRFIAKVTVEELDPVTRVRWNVANAAWPGNDIEFNLRGDGNDTTLLFAHRGFPSADEGFASATTRWGFYLLSLKRYLQTGKGMPNPDDSEGLG
;
A
#
# COMPACT_ATOMS: atom_id res chain seq x y z
N MET A 1 18.92 -5.12 9.11
CA MET A 1 17.89 -4.61 8.20
C MET A 1 16.72 -4.04 8.98
N GLN A 2 16.06 -3.05 8.43
CA GLN A 2 14.97 -2.34 9.08
C GLN A 2 13.66 -2.62 8.37
N ASP A 3 12.58 -2.76 9.13
CA ASP A 3 11.24 -3.00 8.60
C ASP A 3 10.31 -1.87 9.03
N ILE A 4 9.55 -1.34 8.08
CA ILE A 4 8.45 -0.42 8.38
C ILE A 4 7.25 -1.27 8.75
N MET A 5 6.55 -0.92 9.84
CA MET A 5 5.31 -1.60 10.24
C MET A 5 4.29 -0.58 10.72
N HIS A 6 3.03 -0.83 10.33
CA HIS A 6 1.90 -0.02 10.77
C HIS A 6 0.71 -0.91 11.10
N LEU A 7 -0.02 -0.55 12.14
CA LEU A 7 -1.26 -1.23 12.52
C LEU A 7 -2.42 -0.25 12.36
N ILE A 8 -3.39 -0.62 11.53
CA ILE A 8 -4.54 0.24 11.23
C ILE A 8 -5.83 -0.55 11.47
N LYS A 9 -6.78 0.05 12.17
CA LYS A 9 -8.14 -0.52 12.31
C LYS A 9 -9.08 0.22 11.38
N ILE A 10 -9.81 -0.52 10.56
CA ILE A 10 -10.67 0.02 9.51
C ILE A 10 -12.10 -0.49 9.71
N HIS A 11 -13.07 0.41 9.74
CA HIS A 11 -14.51 0.05 9.78
C HIS A 11 -14.99 -0.30 8.37
N ALA A 12 -14.54 -1.45 7.88
CA ALA A 12 -14.94 -2.03 6.61
C ALA A 12 -14.64 -3.51 6.65
N SER A 13 -15.39 -4.30 5.89
CA SER A 13 -15.19 -5.75 5.80
C SER A 13 -13.83 -6.07 5.19
N SER A 14 -13.30 -7.25 5.50
CA SER A 14 -12.03 -7.70 4.92
C SER A 14 -12.11 -7.85 3.40
N GLU A 15 -13.28 -8.20 2.86
CA GLU A 15 -13.48 -8.26 1.40
C GLU A 15 -13.28 -6.89 0.77
N ARG A 16 -13.82 -5.84 1.38
CA ARG A 16 -13.66 -4.47 0.85
C ARG A 16 -12.23 -4.00 0.98
N VAL A 17 -11.57 -4.27 2.10
CA VAL A 17 -10.15 -3.92 2.27
C VAL A 17 -9.30 -4.65 1.24
N TYR A 18 -9.52 -5.96 1.08
CA TYR A 18 -8.79 -6.78 0.12
C TYR A 18 -8.94 -6.24 -1.31
N GLY A 19 -10.16 -5.90 -1.73
CA GLY A 19 -10.38 -5.31 -3.05
C GLY A 19 -9.65 -3.98 -3.24
N ALA A 20 -9.61 -3.14 -2.21
CA ALA A 20 -8.95 -1.83 -2.29
C ALA A 20 -7.43 -1.93 -2.41
N ILE A 21 -6.81 -3.01 -1.92
CA ILE A 21 -5.35 -3.15 -1.96
C ILE A 21 -4.86 -4.07 -3.08
N THR A 22 -5.75 -4.76 -3.78
CA THR A 22 -5.34 -5.73 -4.81
C THR A 22 -5.73 -5.35 -6.23
N THR A 23 -6.62 -4.39 -6.41
CA THR A 23 -7.07 -3.97 -7.75
C THR A 23 -6.54 -2.57 -8.07
N ALA A 24 -6.32 -2.32 -9.37
CA ALA A 24 -5.90 -1.01 -9.83
C ALA A 24 -6.95 0.06 -9.46
N ASP A 25 -8.23 -0.24 -9.68
CA ASP A 25 -9.31 0.69 -9.34
C ASP A 25 -9.32 1.03 -7.85
N GLY A 26 -9.10 0.04 -6.99
CA GLY A 26 -9.03 0.26 -5.55
C GLY A 26 -7.82 1.10 -5.17
N ILE A 27 -6.64 0.76 -5.66
CA ILE A 27 -5.40 1.46 -5.35
C ILE A 27 -5.44 2.92 -5.78
N ARG A 28 -6.10 3.22 -6.90
CA ARG A 28 -6.27 4.60 -7.39
C ARG A 28 -7.08 5.49 -6.43
N GLN A 29 -7.84 4.89 -5.55
CA GLN A 29 -8.67 5.65 -4.62
C GLN A 29 -7.92 6.14 -3.38
N TRP A 30 -6.80 5.49 -3.04
CA TRP A 30 -6.12 5.83 -1.79
C TRP A 30 -4.61 6.03 -1.90
N TRP A 31 -3.95 5.42 -2.88
CA TRP A 31 -2.48 5.48 -2.97
C TRP A 31 -2.02 6.39 -4.10
N THR A 32 -2.24 6.00 -5.34
CA THR A 32 -1.92 6.86 -6.48
C THR A 32 -2.90 6.62 -7.62
N ARG A 33 -3.26 7.70 -8.31
CA ARG A 33 -4.13 7.61 -9.49
C ARG A 33 -3.44 6.96 -10.67
N ASP A 34 -2.11 6.95 -10.67
CA ASP A 34 -1.30 6.33 -11.73
C ASP A 34 -0.88 4.92 -11.29
N ALA A 35 -1.84 4.00 -11.30
CA ALA A 35 -1.65 2.64 -10.86
C ALA A 35 -2.05 1.65 -11.95
N ALA A 36 -1.21 0.63 -12.15
CA ALA A 36 -1.48 -0.47 -13.07
C ALA A 36 -1.07 -1.76 -12.36
N ILE A 37 -2.02 -2.65 -12.12
CA ILE A 37 -1.78 -3.95 -11.49
C ILE A 37 -2.96 -4.87 -11.81
N GLU A 38 -2.69 -6.14 -12.04
CA GLU A 38 -3.72 -7.17 -12.11
C GLU A 38 -3.78 -7.94 -10.79
N GLN A 39 -4.98 -8.34 -10.40
CA GLN A 39 -5.20 -9.15 -9.20
C GLN A 39 -4.86 -10.62 -9.51
N LYS A 40 -3.56 -10.89 -9.67
CA LYS A 40 -3.07 -12.20 -10.11
C LYS A 40 -1.65 -12.41 -9.61
N VAL A 41 -1.39 -13.57 -9.01
CA VAL A 41 -0.03 -13.95 -8.61
C VAL A 41 0.87 -14.00 -9.85
N GLY A 42 2.06 -13.43 -9.74
CA GLY A 42 3.01 -13.30 -10.85
C GLY A 42 2.85 -12.03 -11.66
N ALA A 43 1.77 -11.27 -11.47
CA ALA A 43 1.56 -10.03 -12.20
C ALA A 43 2.52 -8.93 -11.75
N ALA A 44 2.89 -8.05 -12.68
CA ALA A 44 3.65 -6.85 -12.37
C ALA A 44 2.70 -5.74 -11.93
N GLY A 45 3.10 -4.99 -10.91
CA GLY A 45 2.43 -3.76 -10.49
C GLY A 45 3.33 -2.57 -10.74
N GLU A 46 2.75 -1.47 -11.19
CA GLU A 46 3.49 -0.24 -11.47
C GLU A 46 2.70 0.95 -10.95
N PHE A 47 3.33 1.76 -10.11
CA PHE A 47 2.70 2.87 -9.43
C PHE A 47 3.53 4.13 -9.62
N GLY A 48 2.95 5.12 -10.34
CA GLY A 48 3.64 6.38 -10.64
C GLY A 48 3.24 7.46 -9.65
N PHE A 49 4.21 8.27 -9.21
CA PHE A 49 4.01 9.37 -8.29
C PHE A 49 4.55 10.66 -8.88
N TYR A 50 3.84 11.76 -8.65
CA TYR A 50 4.23 13.10 -9.08
C TYR A 50 4.55 13.16 -10.58
N GLY A 51 3.62 12.69 -11.40
CA GLY A 51 3.79 12.67 -12.86
C GLY A 51 4.91 11.74 -13.32
N LYS A 52 5.04 10.59 -12.64
CA LYS A 52 6.06 9.56 -12.91
C LYS A 52 7.49 9.99 -12.60
N ARG A 53 7.68 11.01 -11.76
CA ARG A 53 9.01 11.35 -11.24
C ARG A 53 9.59 10.23 -10.39
N PHE A 54 8.70 9.47 -9.74
CA PHE A 54 9.05 8.25 -9.05
C PHE A 54 8.08 7.16 -9.50
N ILE A 55 8.61 6.00 -9.85
CA ILE A 55 7.81 4.84 -10.24
C ILE A 55 8.19 3.68 -9.32
N ALA A 56 7.21 3.18 -8.58
CA ALA A 56 7.38 1.99 -7.76
C ALA A 56 6.91 0.77 -8.57
N LYS A 57 7.72 -0.27 -8.60
CA LYS A 57 7.40 -1.51 -9.32
C LYS A 57 7.44 -2.68 -8.37
N VAL A 58 6.46 -3.56 -8.50
CA VAL A 58 6.35 -4.77 -7.68
C VAL A 58 5.98 -5.96 -8.54
N THR A 59 6.21 -7.17 -8.00
CA THR A 59 5.64 -8.41 -8.51
C THR A 59 4.71 -8.94 -7.44
N VAL A 60 3.50 -9.34 -7.83
CA VAL A 60 2.53 -9.94 -6.91
C VAL A 60 2.99 -11.36 -6.60
N GLU A 61 3.34 -11.61 -5.33
CA GLU A 61 3.89 -12.91 -4.91
C GLU A 61 2.86 -13.78 -4.22
N GLU A 62 1.93 -13.18 -3.47
CA GLU A 62 0.95 -13.92 -2.69
C GLU A 62 -0.36 -13.18 -2.63
N LEU A 63 -1.45 -13.90 -2.90
CA LEU A 63 -2.82 -13.42 -2.76
C LEU A 63 -3.63 -14.51 -2.05
N ASP A 64 -3.81 -14.36 -0.74
CA ASP A 64 -4.74 -15.18 0.03
C ASP A 64 -5.99 -14.35 0.27
N PRO A 65 -7.08 -14.61 -0.46
CA PRO A 65 -8.25 -13.75 -0.39
C PRO A 65 -8.69 -13.46 1.03
N VAL A 66 -8.91 -12.19 1.28
CA VAL A 66 -9.32 -11.50 2.49
C VAL A 66 -8.39 -11.62 3.69
N THR A 67 -7.24 -12.28 3.57
CA THR A 67 -6.33 -12.44 4.71
C THR A 67 -4.91 -11.92 4.48
N ARG A 68 -4.37 -12.05 3.26
CA ARG A 68 -2.96 -11.69 3.05
C ARG A 68 -2.66 -11.32 1.62
N VAL A 69 -1.84 -10.29 1.45
CA VAL A 69 -1.26 -9.87 0.17
C VAL A 69 0.22 -9.64 0.40
N ARG A 70 1.06 -10.15 -0.49
CA ARG A 70 2.49 -9.86 -0.47
C ARG A 70 2.96 -9.53 -1.87
N TRP A 71 3.68 -8.42 -1.96
CA TRP A 71 4.37 -8.01 -3.17
C TRP A 71 5.88 -8.05 -2.93
N ASN A 72 6.64 -8.41 -3.95
CA ASN A 72 8.08 -8.26 -3.94
C ASN A 72 8.45 -7.00 -4.71
N VAL A 73 9.32 -6.17 -4.14
CA VAL A 73 9.80 -4.94 -4.80
C VAL A 73 10.67 -5.32 -5.99
N ALA A 74 10.30 -4.85 -7.17
CA ALA A 74 10.98 -5.17 -8.43
C ALA A 74 11.82 -4.01 -8.98
N ASN A 75 11.81 -2.86 -8.30
CA ASN A 75 12.50 -1.65 -8.73
C ASN A 75 13.69 -1.40 -7.79
N ALA A 76 14.92 -1.54 -8.31
CA ALA A 76 16.12 -1.38 -7.51
C ALA A 76 16.27 0.02 -6.88
N ALA A 77 15.64 1.04 -7.46
CA ALA A 77 15.67 2.39 -6.91
C ALA A 77 14.72 2.58 -5.72
N TRP A 78 13.81 1.64 -5.49
CA TRP A 78 12.86 1.69 -4.38
C TRP A 78 13.39 0.78 -3.26
N PRO A 79 13.79 1.32 -2.10
CA PRO A 79 14.36 0.52 -1.02
C PRO A 79 13.37 -0.49 -0.45
N GLY A 80 13.92 -1.54 0.18
CA GLY A 80 13.13 -2.61 0.76
C GLY A 80 12.93 -3.75 -0.21
N ASN A 81 12.41 -4.87 0.31
CA ASN A 81 12.25 -6.11 -0.45
C ASN A 81 10.79 -6.52 -0.61
N ASP A 82 10.06 -6.63 0.49
CA ASP A 82 8.68 -7.12 0.50
C ASP A 82 7.73 -6.10 1.07
N ILE A 83 6.54 -6.05 0.49
CA ILE A 83 5.43 -5.27 1.01
C ILE A 83 4.32 -6.25 1.34
N GLU A 84 3.82 -6.20 2.59
CA GLU A 84 2.85 -7.17 3.10
C GLU A 84 1.65 -6.46 3.70
N PHE A 85 0.47 -6.99 3.37
CA PHE A 85 -0.78 -6.57 3.98
C PHE A 85 -1.39 -7.81 4.62
N ASN A 86 -1.51 -7.81 5.94
CA ASN A 86 -2.12 -8.91 6.68
C ASN A 86 -3.43 -8.42 7.26
N LEU A 87 -4.54 -9.10 6.93
CA LEU A 87 -5.89 -8.69 7.30
C LEU A 87 -6.47 -9.67 8.29
N ARG A 88 -7.02 -9.13 9.38
CA ARG A 88 -7.79 -9.91 10.36
C ARG A 88 -9.15 -9.29 10.47
N GLY A 89 -10.18 -9.99 9.96
CA GLY A 89 -11.55 -9.52 9.98
C GLY A 89 -12.27 -9.83 11.28
N ASP A 90 -13.18 -8.94 11.66
CA ASP A 90 -14.08 -9.12 12.78
C ASP A 90 -15.40 -8.46 12.39
N GLY A 91 -16.27 -9.24 11.73
CA GLY A 91 -17.53 -8.72 11.21
C GLY A 91 -17.31 -7.68 10.13
N ASN A 92 -17.76 -6.46 10.38
CA ASN A 92 -17.61 -5.35 9.45
C ASN A 92 -16.36 -4.51 9.72
N ASP A 93 -15.46 -5.01 10.57
CA ASP A 93 -14.23 -4.34 10.90
C ASP A 93 -13.04 -5.19 10.46
N THR A 94 -11.93 -4.54 10.15
CA THR A 94 -10.68 -5.21 9.77
C THR A 94 -9.52 -4.56 10.49
N THR A 95 -8.62 -5.40 11.03
CA THR A 95 -7.31 -4.95 11.50
C THR A 95 -6.31 -5.27 10.41
N LEU A 96 -5.63 -4.24 9.91
CA LEU A 96 -4.58 -4.37 8.90
C LEU A 96 -3.23 -4.20 9.58
N LEU A 97 -2.40 -5.24 9.49
CA LEU A 97 -0.99 -5.16 9.86
C LEU A 97 -0.19 -5.08 8.57
N PHE A 98 0.42 -3.93 8.35
CA PHE A 98 1.21 -3.62 7.15
C PHE A 98 2.69 -3.72 7.47
N ALA A 99 3.49 -4.20 6.51
CA ALA A 99 4.94 -4.16 6.62
C ALA A 99 5.57 -3.87 5.26
N HIS A 100 6.65 -3.08 5.27
CA HIS A 100 7.54 -2.91 4.12
C HIS A 100 8.94 -3.26 4.64
N ARG A 101 9.43 -4.43 4.29
CA ARG A 101 10.60 -5.05 4.92
C ARG A 101 11.87 -4.86 4.12
N GLY A 102 12.99 -5.00 4.82
CA GLY A 102 14.30 -5.16 4.19
C GLY A 102 15.01 -3.89 3.78
N PHE A 103 14.73 -2.78 4.46
CA PHE A 103 15.53 -1.56 4.24
C PHE A 103 16.93 -1.76 4.81
N PRO A 104 17.97 -1.33 4.07
CA PRO A 104 19.35 -1.54 4.55
C PRO A 104 19.67 -0.85 5.86
N SER A 105 19.10 0.33 6.11
CA SER A 105 19.37 1.12 7.32
C SER A 105 18.18 2.03 7.65
N ALA A 106 18.15 2.49 8.89
CA ALA A 106 17.14 3.47 9.35
C ALA A 106 17.65 4.89 9.08
N ASP A 107 17.75 5.25 7.81
CA ASP A 107 18.21 6.56 7.35
C ASP A 107 17.04 7.50 7.04
N GLU A 108 17.32 8.63 6.39
CA GLU A 108 16.28 9.59 6.02
C GLU A 108 15.28 9.01 5.02
N GLY A 109 15.75 8.16 4.10
CA GLY A 109 14.87 7.49 3.14
C GLY A 109 13.89 6.56 3.83
N PHE A 110 14.37 5.80 4.83
CA PHE A 110 13.53 4.94 5.65
C PHE A 110 12.49 5.77 6.42
N ALA A 111 12.93 6.88 7.03
CA ALA A 111 12.04 7.76 7.79
C ALA A 111 10.96 8.37 6.88
N SER A 112 11.34 8.84 5.70
CA SER A 112 10.40 9.38 4.72
C SER A 112 9.39 8.33 4.27
N ALA A 113 9.84 7.12 3.97
CA ALA A 113 8.97 6.03 3.57
C ALA A 113 7.98 5.66 4.68
N THR A 114 8.42 5.68 5.94
CA THR A 114 7.55 5.43 7.09
C THR A 114 6.41 6.45 7.15
N THR A 115 6.73 7.73 6.99
CA THR A 115 5.73 8.81 7.01
C THR A 115 4.74 8.66 5.86
N ARG A 116 5.23 8.37 4.65
CA ARG A 116 4.38 8.20 3.47
C ARG A 116 3.45 7.01 3.63
N TRP A 117 3.95 5.88 4.07
CA TRP A 117 3.09 4.71 4.30
C TRP A 117 2.03 4.99 5.36
N GLY A 118 2.38 5.64 6.46
CA GLY A 118 1.41 6.02 7.48
C GLY A 118 0.30 6.90 6.90
N PHE A 119 0.67 7.90 6.11
CA PHE A 119 -0.30 8.77 5.45
C PHE A 119 -1.22 7.98 4.50
N TYR A 120 -0.65 7.15 3.62
CA TYR A 120 -1.45 6.43 2.63
C TYR A 120 -2.33 5.35 3.25
N LEU A 121 -1.89 4.72 4.33
CA LEU A 121 -2.74 3.76 5.05
C LEU A 121 -3.92 4.46 5.73
N LEU A 122 -3.74 5.68 6.21
CA LEU A 122 -4.86 6.49 6.70
C LEU A 122 -5.76 6.94 5.55
N SER A 123 -5.20 7.21 4.38
CA SER A 123 -5.96 7.48 3.17
C SER A 123 -6.83 6.28 2.78
N LEU A 124 -6.28 5.06 2.86
CA LEU A 124 -7.02 3.82 2.62
C LEU A 124 -8.20 3.69 3.60
N LYS A 125 -7.94 3.90 4.87
CA LYS A 125 -8.99 3.88 5.89
C LYS A 125 -10.09 4.88 5.58
N ARG A 126 -9.71 6.11 5.26
CA ARG A 126 -10.66 7.17 4.94
C ARG A 126 -11.49 6.80 3.71
N TYR A 127 -10.85 6.29 2.66
CA TYR A 127 -11.56 5.85 1.46
C TYR A 127 -12.62 4.80 1.79
N LEU A 128 -12.23 3.78 2.55
CA LEU A 128 -13.14 2.68 2.87
C LEU A 128 -14.29 3.11 3.78
N GLN A 129 -14.05 4.07 4.66
CA GLN A 129 -15.06 4.51 5.64
C GLN A 129 -15.93 5.66 5.12
N THR A 130 -15.44 6.48 4.18
CA THR A 130 -16.16 7.68 3.72
C THR A 130 -16.40 7.72 2.22
N GLY A 131 -15.76 6.83 1.46
CA GLY A 131 -15.83 6.83 0.00
C GLY A 131 -14.78 7.69 -0.68
N LYS A 132 -13.95 8.42 0.09
CA LYS A 132 -12.96 9.33 -0.50
C LYS A 132 -11.65 9.28 0.25
N GLY A 133 -10.60 8.83 -0.44
CA GLY A 133 -9.22 8.86 0.05
C GLY A 133 -8.48 10.11 -0.40
N MET A 134 -7.16 10.08 -0.22
CA MET A 134 -6.26 11.17 -0.63
C MET A 134 -5.07 10.60 -1.40
N PRO A 135 -5.31 10.07 -2.63
CA PRO A 135 -4.23 9.49 -3.41
C PRO A 135 -3.32 10.56 -4.00
N ASN A 136 -2.09 10.19 -4.35
CA ASN A 136 -1.22 11.04 -5.14
C ASN A 136 -1.88 11.30 -6.51
N PRO A 137 -1.93 12.51 -7.06
CA PRO A 137 -1.24 13.73 -6.58
C PRO A 137 -2.02 14.59 -5.59
N ASP A 138 -3.20 14.19 -5.16
CA ASP A 138 -4.05 14.99 -4.27
C ASP A 138 -3.43 15.15 -2.86
N ASP A 139 -2.45 14.31 -2.53
CA ASP A 139 -1.73 14.33 -1.27
C ASP A 139 -0.62 15.37 -1.20
N SER A 140 -0.32 16.01 -2.32
CA SER A 140 0.94 16.72 -2.54
C SER A 140 1.31 17.73 -1.47
N GLU A 141 0.35 18.42 -0.89
CA GLU A 141 0.61 19.45 0.11
C GLU A 141 1.12 18.87 1.44
N GLY A 142 0.76 17.63 1.73
CA GLY A 142 1.13 17.01 2.99
C GLY A 142 2.48 16.31 2.97
N LEU A 143 2.97 15.94 1.80
CA LEU A 143 4.14 15.06 1.71
C LEU A 143 5.31 15.69 0.94
N GLY A 144 5.15 16.86 0.50
CA GLY A 144 6.19 17.72 -0.11
C GLY A 144 7.33 17.02 -0.80
#